data_9ae653431f4ee2ac916e34c7e1a30126
#
_entry.id   9ae653431f4ee2ac916e34c7e1a30126
#
_cell.length_a   1.000
_cell.length_b   1.000
_cell.length_c   1.000
_cell.angle_alpha   90.00
_cell.angle_beta   90.00
_cell.angle_gamma   90.00
#
_symmetry.space_group_name_H-M   'P 1'
#
loop_
_entity.id
_entity.type
_entity.pdbx_description
1 polymer ?
#
loop_
_entity_poly.entity_id
_entity_poly.type
_entity_poly.pdbx_seq_one_letter_code
_entity_poly.pdbx_strand_id
1 'polypeptide(L)'
;TLIGIASSGIHSNGFSLVRKVFRMSEEALNTYYDNLGATLGETLITPTRIYVKALKSDDAYEAPTIAALVDCFDLKESDIQKVIEDNPDSRYQILKKGVEYATAQKFEKLTADTKNNSNIKGVWLEEDYVRKYPYNTLASDVIGFTSDGNVGNNGIEGYYNSTLNGSDGRRYGYLDSDSTVERTVKEPTNGDTVVSTIDLQVQSIVEKHILAFNEEHKNYAYDGEGSKNTAVIVMNPQNGEIIAEASYPNYDLNNPRDLSGYYTEEQLKAMSDDDKLEALNSLWKNFCISDTY
;
A
#
# COMPACT_ATOMS: atom_id res chain seq x y z
N THR A 1 -23.83 -1.02 -8.83
CA THR A 1 -22.73 -0.13 -8.37
C THR A 1 -21.44 -0.93 -8.42
N LEU A 2 -20.40 -0.38 -9.00
CA LEU A 2 -19.17 -1.11 -9.26
C LEU A 2 -17.98 -0.37 -8.69
N ILE A 3 -17.09 -1.11 -8.08
CA ILE A 3 -15.89 -0.60 -7.45
C ILE A 3 -14.70 -1.09 -8.26
N GLY A 4 -13.87 -0.16 -8.69
CA GLY A 4 -12.64 -0.46 -9.42
C GLY A 4 -11.44 -0.56 -8.49
N ILE A 5 -10.53 -1.48 -8.77
CA ILE A 5 -9.19 -1.51 -8.21
C ILE A 5 -8.26 -0.98 -9.30
N ALA A 6 -7.71 0.20 -9.07
CA ALA A 6 -6.81 0.83 -10.02
C ALA A 6 -5.36 0.53 -9.70
N SER A 7 -4.60 0.09 -10.70
CA SER A 7 -3.15 0.00 -10.60
C SER A 7 -2.51 1.24 -11.18
N SER A 8 -1.50 1.73 -10.51
CA SER A 8 -0.59 2.82 -10.92
C SER A 8 -1.22 4.09 -11.50
N GLY A 9 -1.35 5.06 -10.70
CA GLY A 9 -1.12 6.49 -10.88
C GLY A 9 -1.60 7.28 -12.10
N ILE A 10 -2.39 6.71 -13.00
CA ILE A 10 -2.94 7.48 -14.10
C ILE A 10 -4.45 7.30 -14.12
N HIS A 11 -5.15 8.23 -13.53
CA HIS A 11 -6.61 8.32 -13.48
C HIS A 11 -7.33 8.16 -14.83
N SER A 12 -6.67 8.42 -15.94
CA SER A 12 -7.28 8.39 -17.26
C SER A 12 -7.65 6.98 -17.76
N ASN A 13 -6.88 5.95 -17.40
CA ASN A 13 -7.10 4.60 -17.93
C ASN A 13 -8.22 3.84 -17.19
N GLY A 14 -8.33 4.01 -15.87
CA GLY A 14 -9.42 3.43 -15.09
C GLY A 14 -10.80 3.97 -15.52
N PHE A 15 -10.92 5.26 -15.74
CA PHE A 15 -12.14 5.90 -16.27
C PHE A 15 -12.55 5.33 -17.63
N SER A 16 -11.59 5.12 -18.52
CA SER A 16 -11.86 4.57 -19.85
C SER A 16 -12.39 3.14 -19.79
N LEU A 17 -11.87 2.31 -18.89
CA LEU A 17 -12.30 0.92 -18.75
C LEU A 17 -13.71 0.83 -18.15
N VAL A 18 -13.98 1.52 -17.05
CA VAL A 18 -15.29 1.53 -16.41
C VAL A 18 -16.35 2.05 -17.38
N ARG A 19 -16.09 3.13 -18.10
CA ARG A 19 -16.99 3.64 -19.14
C ARG A 19 -17.27 2.61 -20.24
N LYS A 20 -16.24 1.88 -20.65
CA LYS A 20 -16.33 0.87 -21.73
C LYS A 20 -17.15 -0.36 -21.31
N VAL A 21 -16.95 -0.82 -20.07
CA VAL A 21 -17.63 -2.01 -19.54
C VAL A 21 -19.09 -1.72 -19.21
N PHE A 22 -19.39 -0.55 -18.61
CA PHE A 22 -20.76 -0.23 -18.14
C PHE A 22 -21.55 0.69 -19.06
N ARG A 23 -20.99 1.15 -20.16
CA ARG A 23 -21.63 2.10 -21.09
C ARG A 23 -22.20 3.33 -20.38
N MET A 24 -21.57 3.76 -19.31
CA MET A 24 -21.96 4.98 -18.59
C MET A 24 -21.57 6.22 -19.38
N SER A 25 -22.38 7.28 -19.27
CA SER A 25 -21.98 8.60 -19.77
C SER A 25 -20.80 9.12 -18.94
N GLU A 26 -20.00 10.03 -19.52
CA GLU A 26 -18.86 10.62 -18.82
C GLU A 26 -19.30 11.40 -17.56
N GLU A 27 -20.45 12.08 -17.65
CA GLU A 27 -21.06 12.80 -16.53
C GLU A 27 -21.54 11.85 -15.43
N ALA A 28 -22.21 10.73 -15.79
CA ALA A 28 -22.64 9.71 -14.84
C ALA A 28 -21.46 9.03 -14.16
N LEU A 29 -20.35 8.83 -14.90
CA LEU A 29 -19.14 8.24 -14.38
C LEU A 29 -18.43 9.19 -13.39
N ASN A 30 -18.32 10.48 -13.74
CA ASN A 30 -17.76 11.49 -12.85
C ASN A 30 -18.59 11.63 -11.57
N THR A 31 -19.91 11.73 -11.69
CA THR A 31 -20.82 11.77 -10.54
C THR A 31 -20.70 10.51 -9.68
N TYR A 32 -20.51 9.36 -10.29
CA TYR A 32 -20.29 8.10 -9.59
C TYR A 32 -18.99 8.14 -8.77
N TYR A 33 -17.88 8.56 -9.37
CA TYR A 33 -16.59 8.66 -8.68
C TYR A 33 -16.57 9.76 -7.61
N ASP A 34 -17.19 10.90 -7.87
CA ASP A 34 -17.29 12.01 -6.90
C ASP A 34 -18.12 11.63 -5.66
N ASN A 35 -19.18 10.83 -5.86
CA ASN A 35 -20.08 10.42 -4.77
C ASN A 35 -19.58 9.22 -3.96
N LEU A 36 -18.72 8.38 -4.55
CA LEU A 36 -18.33 7.12 -3.94
C LEU A 36 -16.88 7.08 -3.45
N GLY A 37 -16.03 7.99 -3.90
CA GLY A 37 -14.58 7.85 -3.65
C GLY A 37 -14.08 6.46 -4.06
N ALA A 38 -14.55 5.95 -5.20
CA ALA A 38 -14.74 4.54 -5.49
C ALA A 38 -13.50 3.75 -5.91
N THR A 39 -12.36 4.06 -5.36
CA THR A 39 -11.17 3.25 -5.56
C THR A 39 -10.91 2.42 -4.31
N LEU A 40 -11.08 1.10 -4.40
CA LEU A 40 -10.82 0.18 -3.28
C LEU A 40 -9.31 0.04 -3.01
N GLY A 41 -8.49 0.16 -4.04
CA GLY A 41 -7.05 0.18 -3.91
C GLY A 41 -6.45 0.99 -5.05
N GLU A 42 -5.52 1.86 -4.74
CA GLU A 42 -4.78 2.66 -5.70
C GLU A 42 -3.28 2.56 -5.46
N THR A 43 -2.52 2.64 -6.54
CA THR A 43 -1.07 2.74 -6.47
C THR A 43 -0.70 4.20 -6.52
N LEU A 44 -0.06 4.67 -5.46
CA LEU A 44 0.45 6.02 -5.37
C LEU A 44 1.94 6.03 -5.68
N ILE A 45 2.38 7.00 -6.46
CA ILE A 45 3.80 7.33 -6.58
C ILE A 45 4.17 8.10 -5.33
N THR A 46 4.97 7.48 -4.47
CA THR A 46 5.56 8.17 -3.33
C THR A 46 7.06 7.99 -3.41
N PRO A 47 7.86 9.04 -3.18
CA PRO A 47 9.27 8.86 -2.91
C PRO A 47 9.40 8.09 -1.60
N THR A 48 9.59 6.77 -1.70
CA THR A 48 9.51 5.89 -0.54
C THR A 48 10.84 5.62 0.10
N ARG A 49 11.93 5.94 -0.58
CA ARG A 49 13.26 5.58 -0.11
C ARG A 49 14.17 6.79 -0.10
N ILE A 50 14.73 7.07 1.07
CA ILE A 50 15.78 8.06 1.24
C ILE A 50 17.11 7.33 1.26
N TYR A 51 17.97 7.65 0.34
CA TYR A 51 19.31 7.11 0.25
C TYR A 51 20.31 8.12 0.78
N VAL A 52 21.24 7.64 1.59
CA VAL A 52 22.42 8.38 1.99
C VAL A 52 23.63 7.74 1.34
N LYS A 53 24.35 8.52 0.58
CA LYS A 53 25.74 8.20 0.26
C LYS A 53 26.56 8.39 1.54
N ALA A 54 27.48 7.47 1.83
CA ALA A 54 28.42 7.66 2.92
C ALA A 54 28.96 9.09 2.87
N LEU A 55 28.56 9.88 3.86
CA LEU A 55 29.04 11.23 4.06
C LEU A 55 30.46 11.08 4.62
N LYS A 56 31.43 10.80 3.74
CA LYS A 56 32.84 10.83 4.18
C LYS A 56 33.17 12.26 4.54
N SER A 57 33.33 12.46 5.83
CA SER A 57 34.06 13.50 6.56
C SER A 57 34.47 14.75 5.76
N ASP A 58 33.49 15.44 5.19
CA ASP A 58 33.62 16.85 4.96
C ASP A 58 32.63 17.51 5.93
N ASP A 59 33.16 17.91 7.11
CA ASP A 59 32.37 18.50 8.22
C ASP A 59 31.39 19.61 7.76
N ALA A 60 31.64 20.16 6.56
CA ALA A 60 30.81 21.19 5.97
C ALA A 60 29.42 20.70 5.48
N TYR A 61 29.26 19.40 5.19
CA TYR A 61 28.02 18.86 4.60
C TYR A 61 27.26 17.93 5.54
N GLU A 62 27.92 17.28 6.48
CA GLU A 62 27.33 16.27 7.34
C GLU A 62 26.24 16.87 8.25
N ALA A 63 26.63 17.82 9.11
CA ALA A 63 25.71 18.40 10.08
C ALA A 63 24.50 19.10 9.43
N PRO A 64 24.64 19.93 8.38
CA PRO A 64 23.49 20.52 7.70
C PRO A 64 22.56 19.49 7.02
N THR A 65 23.13 18.41 6.48
CA THR A 65 22.35 17.35 5.84
C THR A 65 21.57 16.55 6.87
N ILE A 66 22.19 16.17 7.99
CA ILE A 66 21.52 15.48 9.09
C ILE A 66 20.40 16.36 9.66
N ALA A 67 20.63 17.64 9.90
CA ALA A 67 19.63 18.57 10.39
C ALA A 67 18.41 18.65 9.43
N ALA A 68 18.66 18.71 8.13
CA ALA A 68 17.59 18.73 7.12
C ALA A 68 16.78 17.42 7.09
N LEU A 69 17.44 16.27 7.28
CA LEU A 69 16.78 14.96 7.34
C LEU A 69 15.91 14.83 8.59
N VAL A 70 16.39 15.29 9.73
CA VAL A 70 15.64 15.32 11.00
C VAL A 70 14.41 16.23 10.84
N ASP A 71 14.56 17.45 10.33
CA ASP A 71 13.47 18.40 10.18
C ASP A 71 12.41 17.98 9.16
N CYS A 72 12.84 17.42 8.02
CA CYS A 72 11.91 17.06 6.95
C CYS A 72 11.23 15.70 7.16
N PHE A 73 11.91 14.73 7.74
CA PHE A 73 11.45 13.34 7.73
C PHE A 73 11.22 12.74 9.11
N ASP A 74 11.33 13.55 10.17
CA ASP A 74 11.17 13.10 11.56
C ASP A 74 12.07 11.89 11.88
N LEU A 75 13.32 11.95 11.41
CA LEU A 75 14.35 10.96 11.69
C LEU A 75 15.11 11.36 12.96
N LYS A 76 15.57 10.37 13.70
CA LYS A 76 16.46 10.64 14.85
C LYS A 76 17.89 10.77 14.35
N GLU A 77 18.57 11.81 14.80
CA GLU A 77 19.99 12.05 14.48
C GLU A 77 20.86 10.84 14.82
N SER A 78 20.63 10.21 15.98
CA SER A 78 21.34 9.02 16.42
C SER A 78 21.24 7.84 15.44
N ASP A 79 20.06 7.67 14.82
CA ASP A 79 19.83 6.57 13.89
C ASP A 79 20.54 6.82 12.56
N ILE A 80 20.57 8.08 12.11
CA ILE A 80 21.31 8.49 10.92
C ILE A 80 22.81 8.30 11.13
N GLN A 81 23.35 8.78 12.26
CA GLN A 81 24.76 8.65 12.61
C GLN A 81 25.19 7.18 12.68
N LYS A 82 24.37 6.34 13.32
CA LYS A 82 24.62 4.90 13.38
C LYS A 82 24.68 4.25 11.99
N VAL A 83 23.80 4.61 11.07
CA VAL A 83 23.84 4.08 9.70
C VAL A 83 25.13 4.49 9.00
N ILE A 84 25.60 5.72 9.21
CA ILE A 84 26.86 6.24 8.63
C ILE A 84 28.06 5.50 9.23
N GLU A 85 28.11 5.34 10.56
CA GLU A 85 29.20 4.67 11.29
C GLU A 85 29.30 3.18 10.96
N ASP A 86 28.17 2.49 10.91
CA ASP A 86 28.09 1.05 10.60
C ASP A 86 28.47 0.75 9.13
N ASN A 87 28.40 1.75 8.25
CA ASN A 87 28.59 1.57 6.80
C ASN A 87 29.53 2.62 6.17
N PRO A 88 30.76 2.79 6.65
CA PRO A 88 31.63 3.92 6.27
C PRO A 88 32.07 3.92 4.80
N ASP A 89 32.04 2.76 4.14
CA ASP A 89 32.44 2.62 2.73
C ASP A 89 31.23 2.45 1.78
N SER A 90 30.03 2.43 2.34
CA SER A 90 28.81 2.24 1.53
C SER A 90 28.50 3.51 0.73
N ARG A 91 28.19 3.32 -0.55
CA ARG A 91 27.71 4.38 -1.44
C ARG A 91 26.20 4.47 -1.48
N TYR A 92 25.52 3.60 -0.74
CA TYR A 92 24.09 3.39 -0.87
C TYR A 92 23.55 2.77 0.42
N GLN A 93 22.79 3.56 1.19
CA GLN A 93 22.09 3.09 2.37
C GLN A 93 20.67 3.66 2.38
N ILE A 94 19.70 2.83 2.72
CA ILE A 94 18.31 3.25 2.87
C ILE A 94 18.12 3.77 4.29
N LEU A 95 17.73 5.04 4.43
CA LEU A 95 17.42 5.62 5.74
C LEU A 95 15.94 5.44 6.11
N LYS A 96 15.06 5.62 5.16
CA LYS A 96 13.61 5.53 5.39
C LYS A 96 12.89 5.08 4.14
N LYS A 97 11.86 4.26 4.33
CA LYS A 97 10.90 3.85 3.29
C LYS A 97 9.54 4.45 3.63
N GLY A 98 8.62 4.49 2.67
CA GLY A 98 7.25 4.91 2.89
C GLY A 98 7.09 6.40 3.19
N VAL A 99 7.92 7.25 2.57
CA VAL A 99 7.83 8.71 2.75
C VAL A 99 6.71 9.28 1.91
N GLU A 100 5.82 10.03 2.52
CA GLU A 100 4.72 10.70 1.84
C GLU A 100 5.24 11.72 0.80
N TYR A 101 4.58 11.78 -0.35
CA TYR A 101 4.96 12.66 -1.47
C TYR A 101 5.08 14.13 -1.06
N ALA A 102 4.14 14.63 -0.24
CA ALA A 102 4.19 16.03 0.24
C ALA A 102 5.44 16.32 1.09
N THR A 103 5.86 15.35 1.90
CA THR A 103 7.08 15.44 2.72
C THR A 103 8.33 15.41 1.85
N ALA A 104 8.35 14.54 0.86
CA ALA A 104 9.44 14.46 -0.11
C ALA A 104 9.59 15.75 -0.91
N GLN A 105 8.49 16.33 -1.39
CA GLN A 105 8.51 17.63 -2.07
C GLN A 105 9.06 18.77 -1.20
N LYS A 106 8.82 18.73 0.13
CA LYS A 106 9.41 19.72 1.05
C LYS A 106 10.92 19.66 1.00
N PHE A 107 11.49 18.46 1.07
CA PHE A 107 12.94 18.26 1.00
C PHE A 107 13.51 18.62 -0.38
N GLU A 108 12.84 18.26 -1.47
CA GLU A 108 13.26 18.61 -2.83
C GLU A 108 13.31 20.12 -3.04
N LYS A 109 12.30 20.86 -2.56
CA LYS A 109 12.31 22.34 -2.61
C LYS A 109 13.45 22.93 -1.80
N LEU A 110 13.74 22.34 -0.61
CA LEU A 110 14.83 22.78 0.24
C LEU A 110 16.19 22.57 -0.44
N THR A 111 16.41 21.42 -1.07
CA THR A 111 17.66 21.11 -1.80
C THR A 111 17.80 21.83 -3.13
N ALA A 112 16.69 22.20 -3.78
CA ALA A 112 16.67 23.01 -4.99
C ALA A 112 17.14 24.46 -4.76
N ASP A 113 16.98 24.99 -3.54
CA ASP A 113 17.52 26.30 -3.18
C ASP A 113 19.03 26.21 -2.87
N THR A 114 19.81 26.05 -3.92
CA THR A 114 21.27 25.92 -3.84
C THR A 114 21.97 27.16 -3.33
N LYS A 115 21.32 28.32 -3.27
CA LYS A 115 21.89 29.56 -2.74
C LYS A 115 22.02 29.51 -1.21
N ASN A 116 21.00 29.00 -0.55
CA ASN A 116 20.91 28.94 0.91
C ASN A 116 21.32 27.57 1.46
N ASN A 117 21.12 26.51 0.67
CA ASN A 117 21.25 25.12 1.12
C ASN A 117 22.31 24.32 0.31
N SER A 118 23.35 24.99 -0.17
CA SER A 118 24.44 24.34 -0.92
C SER A 118 25.17 23.23 -0.15
N ASN A 119 25.02 23.24 1.18
CA ASN A 119 25.66 22.30 2.10
C ASN A 119 24.84 21.03 2.36
N ILE A 120 23.62 20.94 1.83
CA ILE A 120 22.83 19.69 1.93
C ILE A 120 23.17 18.81 0.75
N LYS A 121 23.90 17.72 1.00
CA LYS A 121 24.42 16.83 -0.06
C LYS A 121 24.44 15.37 0.38
N GLY A 122 24.59 14.48 -0.59
CA GLY A 122 24.75 13.04 -0.33
C GLY A 122 23.44 12.31 -0.04
N VAL A 123 22.31 12.97 -0.20
CA VAL A 123 20.96 12.41 -0.03
C VAL A 123 20.20 12.55 -1.32
N TRP A 124 19.46 11.50 -1.70
CA TRP A 124 18.54 11.56 -2.81
C TRP A 124 17.29 10.75 -2.51
N LEU A 125 16.23 11.05 -3.21
CA LEU A 125 14.96 10.38 -3.11
C LEU A 125 14.76 9.50 -4.35
N GLU A 126 14.21 8.32 -4.15
CA GLU A 126 13.75 7.47 -5.25
C GLU A 126 12.26 7.26 -5.12
N GLU A 127 11.55 7.45 -6.22
CA GLU A 127 10.13 7.16 -6.30
C GLU A 127 9.91 5.65 -6.21
N ASP A 128 8.90 5.28 -5.47
CA ASP A 128 8.42 3.91 -5.37
C ASP A 128 6.89 3.91 -5.42
N TYR A 129 6.30 2.78 -5.70
CA TYR A 129 4.86 2.63 -5.79
C TYR A 129 4.34 1.96 -4.55
N VAL A 130 3.35 2.57 -3.91
CA VAL A 130 2.67 2.03 -2.75
C VAL A 130 1.21 1.82 -3.07
N ARG A 131 0.72 0.60 -2.82
CA ARG A 131 -0.69 0.28 -2.91
C ARG A 131 -1.41 0.88 -1.72
N LYS A 132 -2.50 1.61 -1.94
CA LYS A 132 -3.31 2.23 -0.91
C LYS A 132 -4.76 1.81 -1.04
N TYR A 133 -5.37 1.52 0.09
CA TYR A 133 -6.76 1.08 0.21
C TYR A 133 -7.57 2.11 0.97
N PRO A 134 -8.34 2.99 0.28
CA PRO A 134 -9.01 4.13 0.91
C PRO A 134 -10.01 3.76 2.00
N TYR A 135 -10.55 2.55 1.95
CA TYR A 135 -11.55 2.07 2.90
C TYR A 135 -11.01 1.07 3.94
N ASN A 136 -9.71 1.04 4.12
CA ASN A 136 -9.00 0.24 5.12
C ASN A 136 -9.44 -1.22 5.18
N THR A 137 -10.49 -1.53 5.95
CA THR A 137 -10.93 -2.90 6.23
C THR A 137 -12.00 -3.42 5.28
N LEU A 138 -12.59 -2.55 4.45
CA LEU A 138 -13.73 -2.91 3.61
C LEU A 138 -13.37 -3.96 2.55
N ALA A 139 -14.13 -5.05 2.53
CA ALA A 139 -13.94 -6.18 1.63
C ALA A 139 -12.51 -6.76 1.65
N SER A 140 -11.87 -6.78 2.83
CA SER A 140 -10.45 -7.15 2.98
C SER A 140 -10.13 -8.51 2.36
N ASP A 141 -10.97 -9.51 2.59
CA ASP A 141 -10.74 -10.88 2.10
C ASP A 141 -10.98 -11.02 0.60
N VAL A 142 -11.84 -10.17 0.03
CA VAL A 142 -12.10 -10.13 -1.41
C VAL A 142 -10.97 -9.42 -2.14
N ILE A 143 -10.51 -8.29 -1.60
CA ILE A 143 -9.50 -7.47 -2.24
C ILE A 143 -8.11 -8.12 -2.11
N GLY A 144 -7.74 -8.55 -0.90
CA GLY A 144 -6.38 -8.93 -0.59
C GLY A 144 -5.48 -7.70 -0.46
N PHE A 145 -4.19 -7.91 -0.33
CA PHE A 145 -3.20 -6.84 -0.13
C PHE A 145 -1.93 -7.07 -0.93
N THR A 146 -1.09 -6.05 -1.01
CA THR A 146 0.25 -6.16 -1.62
C THR A 146 1.33 -6.16 -0.55
N SER A 147 2.41 -6.89 -0.80
CA SER A 147 3.65 -6.87 -0.04
C SER A 147 4.74 -6.09 -0.76
N ASP A 148 5.93 -6.02 -0.17
CA ASP A 148 7.10 -5.36 -0.76
C ASP A 148 7.32 -5.80 -2.21
N GLY A 149 7.58 -4.83 -3.10
CA GLY A 149 7.73 -5.07 -4.53
C GLY A 149 6.40 -5.19 -5.29
N ASN A 150 5.31 -4.71 -4.69
CA ASN A 150 3.95 -4.74 -5.28
C ASN A 150 3.45 -6.17 -5.58
N VAL A 151 3.89 -7.15 -4.82
CA VAL A 151 3.42 -8.53 -4.96
C VAL A 151 2.06 -8.68 -4.30
N GLY A 152 1.03 -8.97 -5.08
CA GLY A 152 -0.32 -9.22 -4.60
C GLY A 152 -0.44 -10.51 -3.80
N ASN A 153 -1.13 -10.43 -2.66
CA ASN A 153 -1.40 -11.55 -1.76
C ASN A 153 -2.91 -11.64 -1.53
N ASN A 154 -3.42 -12.84 -1.64
CA ASN A 154 -4.84 -13.17 -1.45
C ASN A 154 -5.78 -12.39 -2.38
N GLY A 155 -7.03 -12.75 -2.40
CA GLY A 155 -8.11 -12.06 -3.07
C GLY A 155 -7.82 -11.64 -4.52
N ILE A 156 -8.34 -10.51 -4.91
CA ILE A 156 -8.18 -9.91 -6.24
C ILE A 156 -6.72 -9.48 -6.47
N GLU A 157 -6.06 -8.93 -5.47
CA GLU A 157 -4.65 -8.52 -5.59
C GLU A 157 -3.74 -9.72 -5.92
N GLY A 158 -3.95 -10.85 -5.26
CA GLY A 158 -3.19 -12.07 -5.54
C GLY A 158 -3.54 -12.69 -6.89
N TYR A 159 -4.83 -12.86 -7.18
CA TYR A 159 -5.29 -13.53 -8.39
C TYR A 159 -4.96 -12.72 -9.66
N TYR A 160 -5.17 -11.41 -9.63
CA TYR A 160 -4.91 -10.52 -10.75
C TYR A 160 -3.58 -9.79 -10.65
N ASN A 161 -2.62 -10.31 -9.88
CA ASN A 161 -1.33 -9.66 -9.66
C ASN A 161 -0.61 -9.31 -10.98
N SER A 162 -0.59 -10.20 -11.95
CA SER A 162 0.02 -9.95 -13.26
C SER A 162 -0.72 -8.92 -14.12
N THR A 163 -2.02 -8.75 -13.87
CA THR A 163 -2.86 -7.77 -14.57
C THR A 163 -2.73 -6.40 -13.92
N LEU A 164 -2.74 -6.35 -12.59
CA LEU A 164 -2.65 -5.13 -11.80
C LEU A 164 -1.24 -4.54 -11.79
N ASN A 165 -0.21 -5.38 -11.75
CA ASN A 165 1.17 -4.94 -11.88
C ASN A 165 1.50 -4.73 -13.35
N GLY A 166 2.12 -3.61 -13.63
CA GLY A 166 2.74 -3.37 -14.94
C GLY A 166 4.09 -4.09 -15.07
N SER A 167 4.93 -3.56 -15.87
CA SER A 167 6.34 -3.97 -15.96
C SER A 167 7.24 -2.80 -15.66
N ASP A 168 8.25 -3.06 -14.82
CA ASP A 168 9.23 -2.05 -14.45
C ASP A 168 9.99 -1.51 -15.65
N GLY A 169 10.20 -0.21 -15.65
CA GLY A 169 11.14 0.44 -16.53
C GLY A 169 12.58 0.07 -16.16
N ARG A 170 13.48 0.28 -17.08
CA ARG A 170 14.91 0.09 -16.85
C ARG A 170 15.70 1.26 -17.40
N ARG A 171 16.58 1.80 -16.56
CA ARG A 171 17.57 2.79 -16.98
C ARG A 171 18.95 2.17 -16.85
N TYR A 172 19.63 2.03 -17.96
CA TYR A 172 21.01 1.54 -17.99
C TYR A 172 21.86 2.41 -18.90
N GLY A 173 23.14 2.47 -18.59
CA GLY A 173 24.09 3.20 -19.40
C GLY A 173 25.32 2.34 -19.64
N TYR A 174 25.92 2.50 -20.82
CA TYR A 174 27.21 1.92 -21.16
C TYR A 174 28.11 3.02 -21.73
N LEU A 175 29.41 2.81 -21.60
CA LEU A 175 30.41 3.65 -22.27
C LEU A 175 30.56 3.15 -23.68
N ASP A 176 30.36 4.04 -24.65
CA ASP A 176 30.71 3.75 -26.03
C ASP A 176 32.23 3.77 -26.29
N SER A 177 32.65 3.51 -27.53
CA SER A 177 34.06 3.52 -27.89
C SER A 177 34.77 4.86 -27.66
N ASP A 178 34.02 5.95 -27.57
CA ASP A 178 34.53 7.31 -27.37
C ASP A 178 34.43 7.75 -25.91
N SER A 179 34.19 6.81 -24.98
CA SER A 179 34.00 7.05 -23.56
C SER A 179 32.81 7.95 -23.21
N THR A 180 31.86 8.09 -24.13
CA THR A 180 30.61 8.80 -23.88
C THR A 180 29.61 7.86 -23.24
N VAL A 181 28.88 8.36 -22.22
CA VAL A 181 27.85 7.57 -21.53
C VAL A 181 26.56 7.62 -22.34
N GLU A 182 26.29 6.55 -23.07
CA GLU A 182 24.97 6.35 -23.66
C GLU A 182 24.00 5.81 -22.60
N ARG A 183 22.83 6.45 -22.52
CA ARG A 183 21.77 6.04 -21.59
C ARG A 183 20.58 5.52 -22.39
N THR A 184 20.23 4.27 -22.11
CA THR A 184 19.00 3.68 -22.63
C THR A 184 17.97 3.66 -21.51
N VAL A 185 16.78 4.15 -21.81
CA VAL A 185 15.62 4.10 -20.93
C VAL A 185 14.59 3.18 -21.57
N LYS A 186 14.21 2.14 -20.84
CA LYS A 186 13.00 1.38 -21.14
C LYS A 186 11.92 1.93 -20.22
N GLU A 187 10.89 2.54 -20.79
CA GLU A 187 9.79 3.10 -20.03
C GLU A 187 9.00 2.00 -19.29
N PRO A 188 8.50 2.25 -18.09
CA PRO A 188 7.61 1.34 -17.40
C PRO A 188 6.28 1.21 -18.15
N THR A 189 5.65 0.06 -18.03
CA THR A 189 4.29 -0.15 -18.52
C THR A 189 3.36 -0.31 -17.33
N ASN A 190 2.32 0.52 -17.27
CA ASN A 190 1.33 0.44 -16.20
C ASN A 190 0.51 -0.84 -16.29
N GLY A 191 0.09 -1.35 -15.14
CA GLY A 191 -0.88 -2.43 -15.09
C GLY A 191 -2.30 -1.96 -15.45
N ASP A 192 -3.19 -2.92 -15.59
CA ASP A 192 -4.59 -2.69 -15.93
C ASP A 192 -5.45 -2.48 -14.67
N THR A 193 -6.68 -2.04 -14.88
CA THR A 193 -7.69 -1.89 -13.82
C THR A 193 -8.62 -3.10 -13.80
N VAL A 194 -8.81 -3.68 -12.64
CA VAL A 194 -9.82 -4.72 -12.40
C VAL A 194 -11.07 -4.09 -11.80
N VAL A 195 -12.23 -4.42 -12.36
CA VAL A 195 -13.53 -3.94 -11.91
C VAL A 195 -14.31 -5.11 -11.33
N SER A 196 -14.71 -5.01 -10.07
CA SER A 196 -15.51 -6.02 -9.38
C SER A 196 -17.01 -5.68 -9.40
N THR A 197 -17.85 -6.66 -9.07
CA THR A 197 -19.29 -6.49 -8.92
C THR A 197 -19.71 -6.09 -7.50
N ILE A 198 -18.75 -5.98 -6.58
CA ILE A 198 -19.01 -5.59 -5.19
C ILE A 198 -19.62 -4.19 -5.15
N ASP A 199 -20.77 -4.08 -4.49
CA ASP A 199 -21.41 -2.81 -4.18
C ASP A 199 -20.90 -2.27 -2.84
N LEU A 200 -20.27 -1.08 -2.86
CA LEU A 200 -19.69 -0.47 -1.69
C LEU A 200 -20.69 -0.29 -0.53
N GLN A 201 -21.90 0.12 -0.85
CA GLN A 201 -22.91 0.40 0.16
C GLN A 201 -23.41 -0.89 0.79
N VAL A 202 -23.72 -1.91 -0.03
CA VAL A 202 -24.16 -3.21 0.45
C VAL A 202 -23.05 -3.88 1.27
N GLN A 203 -21.80 -3.86 0.79
CA GLN A 203 -20.64 -4.37 1.50
C GLN A 203 -20.49 -3.71 2.89
N SER A 204 -20.53 -2.39 2.93
CA SER A 204 -20.42 -1.61 4.16
C SER A 204 -21.57 -1.92 5.16
N ILE A 205 -22.80 -2.09 4.65
CA ILE A 205 -23.92 -2.46 5.50
C ILE A 205 -23.74 -3.86 6.09
N VAL A 206 -23.34 -4.82 5.27
CA VAL A 206 -23.09 -6.21 5.71
C VAL A 206 -22.01 -6.24 6.79
N GLU A 207 -20.87 -5.64 6.55
CA GLU A 207 -19.76 -5.60 7.52
C GLU A 207 -20.15 -4.91 8.82
N LYS A 208 -20.87 -3.77 8.72
CA LYS A 208 -21.37 -3.07 9.90
C LYS A 208 -22.27 -3.98 10.77
N HIS A 209 -23.13 -4.78 10.16
CA HIS A 209 -23.99 -5.69 10.90
C HIS A 209 -23.24 -6.88 11.50
N ILE A 210 -22.22 -7.39 10.82
CA ILE A 210 -21.34 -8.43 11.36
C ILE A 210 -20.62 -7.92 12.61
N LEU A 211 -20.03 -6.71 12.53
CA LEU A 211 -19.34 -6.09 13.66
C LEU A 211 -20.29 -5.81 14.84
N ALA A 212 -21.48 -5.28 14.54
CA ALA A 212 -22.49 -5.02 15.56
C ALA A 212 -22.93 -6.32 16.27
N PHE A 213 -23.13 -7.40 15.52
CA PHE A 213 -23.46 -8.72 16.09
C PHE A 213 -22.34 -9.21 17.01
N ASN A 214 -21.09 -9.12 16.59
CA ASN A 214 -19.96 -9.57 17.40
C ASN A 214 -19.83 -8.77 18.71
N GLU A 215 -20.03 -7.44 18.65
CA GLU A 215 -19.98 -6.61 19.87
C GLU A 215 -21.18 -6.87 20.80
N GLU A 216 -22.40 -7.01 20.25
CA GLU A 216 -23.61 -7.29 21.06
C GLU A 216 -23.53 -8.63 21.77
N HIS A 217 -22.92 -9.65 21.16
CA HIS A 217 -22.84 -11.00 21.68
C HIS A 217 -21.50 -11.34 22.33
N LYS A 218 -20.65 -10.36 22.55
CA LYS A 218 -19.35 -10.50 23.21
C LYS A 218 -19.52 -11.10 24.63
N ASN A 219 -18.73 -12.14 24.92
CA ASN A 219 -18.79 -12.90 26.16
C ASN A 219 -20.17 -13.57 26.47
N TYR A 220 -21.02 -13.74 25.43
CA TYR A 220 -22.35 -14.35 25.65
C TYR A 220 -22.29 -15.88 25.69
N ALA A 221 -21.73 -16.51 24.68
CA ALA A 221 -21.65 -17.98 24.60
C ALA A 221 -20.28 -18.53 25.06
N TYR A 222 -19.23 -17.72 24.93
CA TYR A 222 -17.86 -18.01 25.37
C TYR A 222 -17.12 -16.70 25.61
N ASP A 223 -15.99 -16.75 26.28
CA ASP A 223 -15.18 -15.53 26.49
C ASP A 223 -14.58 -15.03 25.18
N GLY A 224 -14.76 -13.76 24.88
CA GLY A 224 -14.27 -13.10 23.67
C GLY A 224 -15.37 -12.58 22.76
N GLU A 225 -15.12 -12.56 21.47
CA GLU A 225 -16.02 -12.03 20.44
C GLU A 225 -17.32 -12.87 20.30
N GLY A 226 -18.38 -12.26 19.75
CA GLY A 226 -19.69 -12.90 19.60
C GLY A 226 -19.70 -14.09 18.66
N SER A 227 -18.78 -14.15 17.71
CA SER A 227 -18.53 -15.31 16.85
C SER A 227 -17.03 -15.54 16.64
N LYS A 228 -16.64 -16.79 16.43
CA LYS A 228 -15.27 -17.13 16.05
C LYS A 228 -14.99 -16.71 14.60
N ASN A 229 -15.98 -16.95 13.75
CA ASN A 229 -15.99 -16.50 12.36
C ASN A 229 -17.43 -16.26 11.91
N THR A 230 -17.61 -15.40 10.96
CA THR A 230 -18.89 -15.15 10.29
C THR A 230 -18.62 -14.93 8.82
N ALA A 231 -19.44 -15.49 7.95
CA ALA A 231 -19.33 -15.34 6.51
C ALA A 231 -20.70 -14.97 5.92
N VAL A 232 -20.75 -13.95 5.07
CA VAL A 232 -21.95 -13.49 4.39
C VAL A 232 -21.64 -13.25 2.93
N ILE A 233 -22.41 -13.88 2.05
CA ILE A 233 -22.38 -13.65 0.60
C ILE A 233 -23.74 -13.13 0.15
N VAL A 234 -23.75 -12.00 -0.54
CA VAL A 234 -24.92 -11.43 -1.20
C VAL A 234 -24.74 -11.55 -2.70
N MET A 235 -25.59 -12.32 -3.34
CA MET A 235 -25.50 -12.64 -4.76
C MET A 235 -26.79 -12.29 -5.49
N ASN A 236 -26.66 -11.80 -6.70
CA ASN A 236 -27.80 -11.67 -7.62
C ASN A 236 -28.05 -13.03 -8.32
N PRO A 237 -29.15 -13.73 -8.02
CA PRO A 237 -29.38 -15.07 -8.56
C PRO A 237 -29.71 -15.08 -10.08
N GLN A 238 -29.99 -13.93 -10.67
CA GLN A 238 -30.34 -13.84 -12.09
C GLN A 238 -29.11 -13.88 -13.02
N ASN A 239 -28.01 -13.33 -12.55
CA ASN A 239 -26.78 -13.22 -13.35
C ASN A 239 -25.51 -13.73 -12.65
N GLY A 240 -25.62 -14.14 -11.38
CA GLY A 240 -24.49 -14.68 -10.61
C GLY A 240 -23.51 -13.64 -10.07
N GLU A 241 -23.82 -12.34 -10.16
CA GLU A 241 -22.97 -11.29 -9.61
C GLU A 241 -22.92 -11.36 -8.08
N ILE A 242 -21.72 -11.36 -7.53
CA ILE A 242 -21.49 -11.19 -6.08
C ILE A 242 -21.55 -9.68 -5.77
N ILE A 243 -22.57 -9.28 -5.04
CA ILE A 243 -22.84 -7.88 -4.69
C ILE A 243 -22.10 -7.50 -3.41
N ALA A 244 -22.00 -8.43 -2.46
CA ALA A 244 -21.17 -8.28 -1.27
C ALA A 244 -20.65 -9.64 -0.82
N GLU A 245 -19.44 -9.65 -0.30
CA GLU A 245 -18.82 -10.80 0.32
C GLU A 245 -18.00 -10.31 1.51
N ALA A 246 -18.42 -10.69 2.70
CA ALA A 246 -17.82 -10.22 3.93
C ALA A 246 -17.59 -11.37 4.89
N SER A 247 -16.46 -11.41 5.53
CA SER A 247 -16.17 -12.32 6.61
C SER A 247 -15.63 -11.59 7.86
N TYR A 248 -15.68 -12.29 8.98
CA TYR A 248 -15.13 -11.85 10.25
C TYR A 248 -14.32 -13.01 10.83
N PRO A 249 -13.14 -12.73 11.39
CA PRO A 249 -12.47 -11.42 11.53
C PRO A 249 -12.04 -10.83 10.20
N ASN A 250 -11.87 -9.51 10.13
CA ASN A 250 -11.33 -8.77 8.99
C ASN A 250 -10.04 -8.04 9.38
N TYR A 251 -9.34 -7.43 8.42
CA TYR A 251 -8.07 -6.76 8.65
C TYR A 251 -7.93 -5.47 7.85
N ASP A 252 -7.04 -4.57 8.30
CA ASP A 252 -6.71 -3.36 7.58
C ASP A 252 -5.78 -3.69 6.39
N LEU A 253 -6.27 -3.44 5.18
CA LEU A 253 -5.55 -3.66 3.92
C LEU A 253 -4.26 -2.82 3.81
N ASN A 254 -4.21 -1.66 4.47
CA ASN A 254 -3.01 -0.82 4.51
C ASN A 254 -1.99 -1.31 5.54
N ASN A 255 -2.43 -2.10 6.54
CA ASN A 255 -1.58 -2.69 7.56
C ASN A 255 -1.96 -4.16 7.84
N PRO A 256 -1.89 -5.05 6.83
CA PRO A 256 -2.46 -6.38 6.88
C PRO A 256 -1.77 -7.32 7.88
N ARG A 257 -0.65 -6.91 8.46
CA ARG A 257 0.11 -7.69 9.45
C ARG A 257 -0.12 -7.20 10.88
N ASP A 258 -1.01 -6.24 11.08
CA ASP A 258 -1.35 -5.75 12.40
C ASP A 258 -2.31 -6.70 13.12
N LEU A 259 -1.84 -7.29 14.19
CA LEU A 259 -2.60 -8.18 15.08
C LEU A 259 -3.12 -7.45 16.32
N SER A 260 -2.83 -6.16 16.48
CA SER A 260 -3.18 -5.39 17.70
C SER A 260 -4.70 -5.25 17.93
N GLY A 261 -5.51 -5.42 16.89
CA GLY A 261 -6.96 -5.44 17.00
C GLY A 261 -7.53 -6.72 17.67
N TYR A 262 -6.72 -7.80 17.72
CA TYR A 262 -7.15 -9.12 18.18
C TYR A 262 -6.36 -9.66 19.37
N TYR A 263 -5.17 -9.13 19.62
CA TYR A 263 -4.27 -9.56 20.69
C TYR A 263 -3.76 -8.37 21.50
N THR A 264 -3.63 -8.54 22.81
CA THR A 264 -3.01 -7.51 23.66
C THR A 264 -1.50 -7.41 23.40
N GLU A 265 -0.90 -6.29 23.80
CA GLU A 265 0.54 -6.08 23.64
C GLU A 265 1.37 -7.16 24.37
N GLU A 266 0.89 -7.61 25.56
CA GLU A 266 1.52 -8.70 26.31
C GLU A 266 1.45 -10.03 25.56
N GLN A 267 0.30 -10.34 24.96
CA GLN A 267 0.11 -11.54 24.14
C GLN A 267 1.04 -11.52 22.93
N LEU A 268 1.07 -10.38 22.20
CA LEU A 268 1.93 -10.23 21.03
C LEU A 268 3.43 -10.35 21.35
N LYS A 269 3.85 -9.89 22.54
CA LYS A 269 5.23 -10.05 23.01
C LYS A 269 5.57 -11.50 23.41
N ALA A 270 4.58 -12.24 23.88
CA ALA A 270 4.74 -13.63 24.28
C ALA A 270 4.67 -14.63 23.11
N MET A 271 4.04 -14.26 21.97
CA MET A 271 3.92 -15.09 20.80
C MET A 271 5.26 -15.28 20.09
N SER A 272 5.54 -16.51 19.69
CA SER A 272 6.64 -16.81 18.77
C SER A 272 6.36 -16.27 17.36
N ASP A 273 7.36 -16.24 16.51
CA ASP A 273 7.18 -15.82 15.11
C ASP A 273 6.27 -16.80 14.34
N ASP A 274 6.33 -18.09 14.67
CA ASP A 274 5.45 -19.11 14.08
C ASP A 274 4.00 -18.92 14.53
N ASP A 275 3.74 -18.64 15.82
CA ASP A 275 2.40 -18.35 16.32
C ASP A 275 1.81 -17.10 15.68
N LYS A 276 2.62 -16.04 15.50
CA LYS A 276 2.20 -14.83 14.79
C LYS A 276 1.84 -15.11 13.34
N LEU A 277 2.63 -15.95 12.66
CA LEU A 277 2.37 -16.32 11.27
C LEU A 277 1.08 -17.14 11.17
N GLU A 278 0.83 -18.05 12.10
CA GLU A 278 -0.42 -18.81 12.15
C GLU A 278 -1.63 -17.90 12.39
N ALA A 279 -1.51 -16.95 13.32
CA ALA A 279 -2.54 -15.95 13.59
C ALA A 279 -2.83 -15.08 12.35
N LEU A 280 -1.80 -14.64 11.63
CA LEU A 280 -1.94 -13.89 10.39
C LEU A 280 -2.60 -14.71 9.29
N ASN A 281 -2.20 -15.96 9.09
CA ASN A 281 -2.81 -16.86 8.11
C ASN A 281 -4.29 -17.12 8.43
N SER A 282 -4.64 -17.21 9.70
CA SER A 282 -6.04 -17.30 10.14
C SER A 282 -6.82 -16.03 9.88
N LEU A 283 -6.20 -14.86 10.12
CA LEU A 283 -6.81 -13.55 9.88
C LEU A 283 -7.05 -13.27 8.39
N TRP A 284 -6.14 -13.70 7.52
CA TRP A 284 -6.25 -13.52 6.06
C TRP A 284 -7.12 -14.57 5.37
N LYS A 285 -7.75 -15.46 6.13
CA LYS A 285 -8.55 -16.53 5.59
C LYS A 285 -9.92 -16.01 5.19
N ASN A 286 -10.26 -16.13 3.91
CA ASN A 286 -11.61 -15.84 3.45
C ASN A 286 -12.56 -16.98 3.86
N PHE A 287 -13.35 -16.77 4.90
CA PHE A 287 -14.27 -17.77 5.43
C PHE A 287 -15.45 -18.07 4.50
N CYS A 288 -15.76 -17.19 3.54
CA CYS A 288 -16.81 -17.45 2.56
C CYS A 288 -16.49 -18.62 1.62
N ILE A 289 -15.20 -18.89 1.35
CA ILE A 289 -14.76 -19.87 0.36
C ILE A 289 -13.80 -20.95 0.91
N SER A 290 -13.29 -20.77 2.13
CA SER A 290 -12.23 -21.64 2.67
C SER A 290 -12.71 -22.61 3.74
N ASP A 291 -13.90 -22.47 4.28
CA ASP A 291 -14.48 -23.34 5.30
C ASP A 291 -15.69 -24.09 4.77
N THR A 292 -15.97 -25.24 5.41
CA THR A 292 -17.19 -26.03 5.23
C THR A 292 -18.06 -25.86 6.44
N TYR A 293 -19.35 -25.61 6.25
CA TYR A 293 -20.36 -25.42 7.26
C TYR A 293 -21.34 -26.59 7.28
#